data_15efc20a2c462c68a9080a2f4bb738a1
#
_entry.id   15efc20a2c462c68a9080a2f4bb738a1
#
_cell.length_a   1.000
_cell.length_b   1.000
_cell.length_c   1.000
_cell.angle_alpha   90.00
_cell.angle_beta   90.00
_cell.angle_gamma   90.00
#
_symmetry.space_group_name_H-M   'P 1'
#
loop_
_entity.id
_entity.type
_entity.pdbx_description
1 polymer ?
#
loop_
_entity_poly.entity_id
_entity_poly.type
_entity_poly.pdbx_seq_one_letter_code
_entity_poly.pdbx_strand_id
1 'polypeptide(L)'
;MPKKGYKISKEHREKLRKAHLGNKLSDKTRKKISLIMQGKNLGEKHYLWKGDKASYSALHKWVQKNLGKPHFCEFCGNRDLKHTQYHWANISGKYKRILSDWRRLCVRCHSIFDRNKANK
;
A
#
# COMPACT_ATOMS: atom_id res chain seq x y z
N MET A 1 -14.86 -27.51 20.06
CA MET A 1 -13.69 -27.03 19.31
C MET A 1 -13.03 -28.19 18.61
N PRO A 2 -12.72 -28.10 17.32
CA PRO A 2 -11.98 -29.17 16.65
C PRO A 2 -10.57 -29.29 17.25
N LYS A 3 -10.16 -30.52 17.52
CA LYS A 3 -8.81 -30.81 18.05
C LYS A 3 -7.75 -30.32 17.06
N LYS A 4 -6.68 -29.72 17.59
CA LYS A 4 -5.52 -29.24 16.80
C LYS A 4 -5.00 -30.40 15.93
N GLY A 5 -5.04 -30.27 14.60
CA GLY A 5 -4.61 -31.32 13.67
C GLY A 5 -5.73 -32.06 12.92
N TYR A 6 -7.01 -31.77 13.20
CA TYR A 6 -8.12 -32.38 12.45
C TYR A 6 -8.14 -31.85 11.01
N LYS A 7 -7.90 -32.74 10.05
CA LYS A 7 -8.01 -32.44 8.61
C LYS A 7 -9.41 -32.80 8.12
N ILE A 8 -10.16 -31.81 7.70
CA ILE A 8 -11.47 -31.98 7.07
C ILE A 8 -11.31 -32.72 5.74
N SER A 9 -12.08 -33.77 5.50
CA SER A 9 -12.07 -34.50 4.22
C SER A 9 -12.43 -33.61 3.04
N LYS A 10 -11.95 -33.96 1.85
CA LYS A 10 -12.22 -33.21 0.62
C LYS A 10 -13.71 -33.08 0.34
N GLU A 11 -14.44 -34.16 0.53
CA GLU A 11 -15.89 -34.23 0.36
C GLU A 11 -16.64 -33.32 1.35
N HIS A 12 -16.26 -33.30 2.62
CA HIS A 12 -16.85 -32.43 3.62
C HIS A 12 -16.58 -30.95 3.32
N ARG A 13 -15.36 -30.62 2.84
CA ARG A 13 -15.01 -29.27 2.40
C ARG A 13 -15.87 -28.82 1.23
N GLU A 14 -16.14 -29.71 0.27
CA GLU A 14 -17.02 -29.41 -0.86
C GLU A 14 -18.47 -29.18 -0.43
N LYS A 15 -18.99 -30.00 0.48
CA LYS A 15 -20.33 -29.79 1.05
C LYS A 15 -20.46 -28.43 1.73
N LEU A 16 -19.48 -28.06 2.56
CA LEU A 16 -19.46 -26.74 3.21
C LEU A 16 -19.38 -25.59 2.17
N ARG A 17 -18.54 -25.73 1.16
CA ARG A 17 -18.44 -24.75 0.08
C ARG A 17 -19.77 -24.55 -0.63
N LYS A 18 -20.45 -25.63 -1.01
CA LYS A 18 -21.79 -25.58 -1.66
C LYS A 18 -22.84 -24.93 -0.76
N ALA A 19 -22.85 -25.28 0.54
CA ALA A 19 -23.79 -24.71 1.49
C ALA A 19 -23.62 -23.20 1.69
N HIS A 20 -22.38 -22.69 1.57
CA HIS A 20 -22.08 -21.26 1.71
C HIS A 20 -22.05 -20.49 0.38
N LEU A 21 -22.11 -21.18 -0.75
CA LEU A 21 -22.08 -20.56 -2.07
C LEU A 21 -23.35 -19.72 -2.28
N GLY A 22 -23.15 -18.44 -2.59
CA GLY A 22 -24.26 -17.50 -2.82
C GLY A 22 -24.88 -16.90 -1.56
N ASN A 23 -24.49 -17.32 -0.36
CA ASN A 23 -24.98 -16.70 0.87
C ASN A 23 -24.40 -15.28 1.01
N LYS A 24 -25.28 -14.28 0.89
CA LYS A 24 -24.93 -12.87 1.09
C LYS A 24 -25.41 -12.42 2.47
N LEU A 25 -24.55 -11.75 3.20
CA LEU A 25 -24.96 -11.09 4.44
C LEU A 25 -26.01 -10.02 4.16
N SER A 26 -27.02 -9.89 5.04
CA SER A 26 -27.99 -8.82 4.93
C SER A 26 -27.33 -7.44 4.97
N ASP A 27 -27.93 -6.45 4.30
CA ASP A 27 -27.38 -5.08 4.28
C ASP A 27 -27.24 -4.49 5.69
N LYS A 28 -28.16 -4.82 6.58
CA LYS A 28 -28.09 -4.44 8.00
C LYS A 28 -26.84 -5.02 8.67
N THR A 29 -26.53 -6.29 8.44
CA THR A 29 -25.33 -6.95 8.99
C THR A 29 -24.06 -6.38 8.38
N ARG A 30 -24.04 -6.14 7.05
CA ARG A 30 -22.90 -5.52 6.37
C ARG A 30 -22.60 -4.12 6.89
N LYS A 31 -23.64 -3.29 7.10
CA LYS A 31 -23.50 -1.96 7.71
C LYS A 31 -22.94 -2.02 9.13
N LYS A 32 -23.44 -2.93 9.97
CA LYS A 32 -22.90 -3.15 11.32
C LYS A 32 -21.42 -3.53 11.31
N ILE A 33 -21.02 -4.49 10.47
CA ILE A 33 -19.61 -4.89 10.34
C ILE A 33 -18.76 -3.72 9.88
N SER A 34 -19.21 -2.97 8.87
CA SER A 34 -18.51 -1.78 8.37
C SER A 34 -18.26 -0.75 9.46
N LEU A 35 -19.28 -0.42 10.25
CA LEU A 35 -19.18 0.53 11.36
C LEU A 35 -18.21 0.05 12.45
N ILE A 36 -18.29 -1.23 12.82
CA ILE A 36 -17.41 -1.82 13.85
C ILE A 36 -15.94 -1.84 13.38
N MET A 37 -15.71 -2.05 12.07
CA MET A 37 -14.36 -2.13 11.49
C MET A 37 -13.76 -0.77 11.14
N GLN A 38 -14.58 0.30 11.12
CA GLN A 38 -14.08 1.64 10.87
C GLN A 38 -12.99 2.03 11.89
N GLY A 39 -11.83 2.39 11.39
CA GLY A 39 -10.72 2.86 12.20
C GLY A 39 -9.95 1.81 13.01
N LYS A 40 -10.42 0.55 13.07
CA LYS A 40 -9.75 -0.48 13.87
C LYS A 40 -8.44 -0.98 13.28
N ASN A 41 -8.35 -1.04 11.95
CA ASN A 41 -7.20 -1.62 11.24
C ASN A 41 -6.51 -0.59 10.34
N LEU A 42 -6.42 0.67 10.78
CA LEU A 42 -5.80 1.75 10.02
C LEU A 42 -4.47 2.17 10.64
N GLY A 43 -3.46 2.28 9.79
CA GLY A 43 -2.15 2.78 10.20
C GLY A 43 -1.58 1.99 11.38
N GLU A 44 -1.15 2.69 12.42
CA GLU A 44 -0.50 2.10 13.60
C GLU A 44 -1.36 1.08 14.36
N LYS A 45 -2.69 1.16 14.23
CA LYS A 45 -3.62 0.21 14.86
C LYS A 45 -3.69 -1.13 14.13
N HIS A 46 -3.12 -1.25 12.94
CA HIS A 46 -3.10 -2.50 12.20
C HIS A 46 -2.00 -3.40 12.73
N TYR A 47 -2.30 -4.67 13.03
CA TYR A 47 -1.34 -5.63 13.60
C TYR A 47 -0.12 -5.90 12.70
N LEU A 48 -0.22 -5.68 11.39
CA LEU A 48 0.90 -5.76 10.42
C LEU A 48 1.60 -4.42 10.20
N TRP A 49 1.28 -3.39 10.96
CA TRP A 49 1.92 -2.10 10.81
C TRP A 49 3.40 -2.16 11.14
N LYS A 50 4.26 -1.79 10.20
CA LYS A 50 5.72 -1.83 10.35
C LYS A 50 6.37 -0.44 10.45
N GLY A 51 5.57 0.63 10.49
CA GLY A 51 6.10 1.99 10.55
C GLY A 51 7.10 2.27 9.42
N ASP A 52 8.26 2.83 9.78
CA ASP A 52 9.37 3.10 8.85
C ASP A 52 10.11 1.84 8.35
N LYS A 53 9.88 0.67 8.99
CA LYS A 53 10.38 -0.63 8.51
C LYS A 53 9.51 -1.23 7.40
N ALA A 54 8.55 -0.49 6.86
CA ALA A 54 7.72 -0.91 5.75
C ALA A 54 8.56 -1.11 4.48
N SER A 55 8.07 -1.96 3.57
CA SER A 55 8.74 -2.18 2.29
C SER A 55 8.80 -0.91 1.43
N TYR A 56 9.77 -0.83 0.53
CA TYR A 56 9.90 0.24 -0.45
C TYR A 56 8.57 0.58 -1.14
N SER A 57 7.88 -0.42 -1.67
CA SER A 57 6.58 -0.22 -2.33
C SER A 57 5.51 0.33 -1.40
N ALA A 58 5.50 -0.07 -0.13
CA ALA A 58 4.53 0.43 0.85
C ALA A 58 4.78 1.91 1.19
N LEU A 59 6.04 2.33 1.28
CA LEU A 59 6.42 3.72 1.50
C LEU A 59 6.07 4.60 0.30
N HIS A 60 6.33 4.16 -0.92
CA HIS A 60 5.91 4.89 -2.14
C HIS A 60 4.40 5.04 -2.24
N LYS A 61 3.62 4.00 -1.93
CA LYS A 61 2.15 4.08 -1.86
C LYS A 61 1.69 5.06 -0.77
N TRP A 62 2.35 5.07 0.37
CA TRP A 62 2.04 6.01 1.44
C TRP A 62 2.29 7.47 1.01
N VAL A 63 3.44 7.76 0.38
CA VAL A 63 3.73 9.09 -0.18
C VAL A 63 2.68 9.48 -1.21
N GLN A 64 2.36 8.60 -2.14
CA GLN A 64 1.36 8.85 -3.18
C GLN A 64 -0.04 9.09 -2.60
N LYS A 65 -0.39 8.41 -1.51
CA LYS A 65 -1.66 8.64 -0.81
C LYS A 65 -1.74 10.04 -0.18
N ASN A 66 -0.63 10.56 0.34
CA ASN A 66 -0.60 11.85 1.04
C ASN A 66 -0.33 13.03 0.11
N LEU A 67 0.54 12.88 -0.88
CA LEU A 67 0.97 13.97 -1.79
C LEU A 67 0.37 13.85 -3.20
N GLY A 68 -0.41 12.78 -3.47
CA GLY A 68 -0.98 12.52 -4.78
C GLY A 68 0.02 11.90 -5.76
N LYS A 69 -0.42 11.67 -7.00
CA LYS A 69 0.45 11.20 -8.08
C LYS A 69 1.35 12.34 -8.57
N PRO A 70 2.65 12.09 -8.78
CA PRO A 70 3.52 13.09 -9.34
C PRO A 70 3.13 13.37 -10.81
N HIS A 71 3.10 14.63 -11.20
CA HIS A 71 2.66 15.07 -12.54
C HIS A 71 3.56 16.14 -13.15
N PHE A 72 4.66 16.49 -12.49
CA PHE A 72 5.71 17.36 -13.00
C PHE A 72 7.04 17.05 -12.31
N CYS A 73 8.13 17.52 -12.89
CA CYS A 73 9.47 17.38 -12.33
C CYS A 73 9.89 18.66 -11.62
N GLU A 74 10.19 18.58 -10.35
CA GLU A 74 10.65 19.74 -9.55
C GLU A 74 12.09 20.18 -9.90
N PHE A 75 12.86 19.33 -10.58
CA PHE A 75 14.23 19.64 -10.96
C PHE A 75 14.33 20.35 -12.32
N CYS A 76 13.73 19.79 -13.38
CA CYS A 76 13.80 20.38 -14.72
C CYS A 76 12.52 21.11 -15.15
N GLY A 77 11.49 21.13 -14.29
CA GLY A 77 10.23 21.82 -14.56
C GLY A 77 9.33 21.15 -15.61
N ASN A 78 9.75 20.03 -16.20
CA ASN A 78 8.99 19.36 -17.25
C ASN A 78 7.61 18.91 -16.77
N ARG A 79 6.56 19.16 -17.59
CA ARG A 79 5.16 18.80 -17.33
C ARG A 79 4.52 18.00 -18.47
N ASP A 80 5.24 17.77 -19.55
CA ASP A 80 4.69 17.25 -20.81
C ASP A 80 4.78 15.72 -20.95
N LEU A 81 5.40 15.06 -19.95
CA LEU A 81 5.51 13.61 -19.95
C LEU A 81 4.22 12.95 -19.45
N LYS A 82 4.00 11.70 -19.87
CA LYS A 82 2.92 10.88 -19.31
C LYS A 82 3.10 10.75 -17.79
N HIS A 83 1.99 10.75 -17.04
CA HIS A 83 2.00 10.64 -15.58
C HIS A 83 2.81 9.45 -15.03
N THR A 84 2.96 8.37 -15.82
CA THR A 84 3.79 7.20 -15.48
C THR A 84 5.29 7.48 -15.51
N GLN A 85 5.70 8.61 -16.08
CA GLN A 85 7.11 9.00 -16.21
C GLN A 85 7.57 10.00 -15.14
N TYR A 86 6.73 10.26 -14.14
CA TYR A 86 7.08 11.02 -12.95
C TYR A 86 7.06 10.10 -11.73
N HIS A 87 8.08 10.19 -10.91
CA HIS A 87 8.24 9.35 -9.73
C HIS A 87 8.47 10.19 -8.48
N TRP A 88 8.14 9.64 -7.33
CA TRP A 88 8.57 10.15 -6.05
C TRP A 88 9.99 9.66 -5.74
N ALA A 89 10.94 10.57 -5.62
CA ALA A 89 12.31 10.29 -5.23
C ALA A 89 12.51 10.60 -3.75
N ASN A 90 13.10 9.68 -2.99
CA ASN A 90 13.48 9.93 -1.61
C ASN A 90 14.82 10.66 -1.54
N ILE A 91 14.85 11.83 -0.91
CA ILE A 91 16.03 12.73 -0.90
C ILE A 91 17.14 12.13 -0.03
N SER A 92 16.85 11.76 1.20
CA SER A 92 17.85 11.26 2.15
C SER A 92 18.31 9.82 1.89
N GLY A 93 17.49 9.01 1.18
CA GLY A 93 17.70 7.58 1.02
C GLY A 93 17.32 6.73 2.24
N LYS A 94 16.86 7.36 3.30
CA LYS A 94 16.47 6.67 4.54
C LYS A 94 15.08 6.05 4.47
N TYR A 95 14.28 6.43 3.46
CA TYR A 95 12.93 5.90 3.22
C TYR A 95 12.02 5.94 4.45
N LYS A 96 12.04 7.05 5.19
CA LYS A 96 11.17 7.27 6.35
C LYS A 96 9.85 7.92 5.93
N ARG A 97 8.85 7.85 6.81
CA ARG A 97 7.54 8.50 6.63
C ARG A 97 7.60 10.00 6.94
N ILE A 98 8.43 10.72 6.21
CA ILE A 98 8.61 12.17 6.29
C ILE A 98 8.28 12.73 4.91
N LEU A 99 7.16 13.45 4.77
CA LEU A 99 6.69 13.92 3.45
C LEU A 99 7.65 14.93 2.80
N SER A 100 8.32 15.75 3.58
CA SER A 100 9.33 16.70 3.07
C SER A 100 10.59 16.07 2.50
N ASP A 101 10.81 14.77 2.77
CA ASP A 101 11.95 14.00 2.27
C ASP A 101 11.69 13.36 0.88
N TRP A 102 10.66 13.83 0.19
CA TRP A 102 10.27 13.30 -1.11
C TRP A 102 10.11 14.41 -2.14
N ARG A 103 10.64 14.18 -3.36
CA ARG A 103 10.53 15.10 -4.50
C ARG A 103 9.93 14.42 -5.72
N ARG A 104 9.21 15.18 -6.52
CA ARG A 104 8.69 14.77 -7.81
C ARG A 104 9.76 14.91 -8.87
N LEU A 105 10.21 13.82 -9.45
CA LEU A 105 11.21 13.82 -10.51
C LEU A 105 10.70 13.06 -11.72
N CYS A 106 11.03 13.53 -12.93
CA CYS A 106 10.87 12.72 -14.12
C CYS A 106 11.90 11.57 -14.12
N VAL A 107 11.63 10.52 -14.87
CA VAL A 107 12.51 9.32 -14.95
C VAL A 107 13.97 9.68 -15.18
N ARG A 108 14.23 10.63 -16.11
CA ARG A 108 15.60 11.08 -16.42
C ARG A 108 16.29 11.75 -15.23
N CYS A 109 15.60 12.72 -14.61
CA CYS A 109 16.16 13.42 -13.45
C CYS A 109 16.30 12.52 -12.24
N HIS A 110 15.38 11.57 -12.03
CA HIS A 110 15.46 10.56 -10.98
C HIS A 110 16.69 9.68 -11.13
N SER A 111 16.95 9.18 -12.34
CA SER A 111 18.14 8.38 -12.64
C SER A 111 19.45 9.12 -12.39
N ILE A 112 19.52 10.42 -12.76
CA ILE A 112 20.69 11.26 -12.48
C ILE A 112 20.87 11.49 -10.97
N PHE A 113 19.75 11.76 -10.28
CA PHE A 113 19.75 11.97 -8.85
C PHE A 113 20.27 10.74 -8.08
N ASP A 114 19.81 9.54 -8.44
CA ASP A 114 20.23 8.29 -7.79
C ASP A 114 21.70 7.99 -8.06
N ARG A 115 22.21 8.23 -9.27
CA ARG A 115 23.64 8.10 -9.60
C ARG A 115 24.52 9.03 -8.76
N ASN A 116 24.13 10.27 -8.64
CA ASN A 116 24.90 11.27 -7.86
C ASN A 116 24.89 10.93 -6.36
N LYS A 117 23.86 10.26 -5.89
CA LYS A 117 23.73 9.79 -4.51
C LYS A 117 24.62 8.58 -4.22
N ALA A 118 24.75 7.68 -5.18
CA ALA A 118 25.61 6.49 -5.05
C ALA A 118 27.12 6.83 -5.05
N ASN A 119 27.51 8.02 -5.55
CA ASN A 119 28.89 8.49 -5.64
C ASN A 119 29.34 9.35 -4.45
N LYS A 120 28.51 9.46 -3.40
CA LYS A 120 28.83 10.16 -2.13
C LYS A 120 29.01 9.16 -1.00
#